data_5b291b0f00948dba868b496ca028d030
#
_entry.id   5b291b0f00948dba868b496ca028d030
#
_cell.length_a   1.000
_cell.length_b   1.000
_cell.length_c   1.000
_cell.angle_alpha   90.00
_cell.angle_beta   90.00
_cell.angle_gamma   90.00
#
_symmetry.space_group_name_H-M   'P 1'
#
loop_
_entity.id
_entity.type
_entity.pdbx_description
1 polymer ?
#
loop_
_entity_poly.entity_id
_entity_poly.type
_entity_poly.pdbx_seq_one_letter_code
_entity_poly.pdbx_strand_id
1 'polypeptide(L)'
;MQIFICILKTKNTLKANLVNYIVCPKCKSKFHLKSEKQQNDIQKGSLICSKNHKFPIINGVPRLVIDKEKNFEKTESAFSSKWKNFNKSYHNKRWYDKQRKWFLERFGWGDLSKLKNFLNKCDYILDAGTGVGNSAHWFSSNKDSLVFAIDASESVYFANKKYGQIPNIHFLQADIRQLPFKKNFFNFICSDQVLHHTKDTKTSFVNLTKHLKKNGMISIYVYKKKGPIREFSDDYIREIMVNESEKECMQFSKSMAILGRSLSKINKKITIPEDIPSLKIKSGTYDVQRFIYWNFLKCWWSNDVPFKQSIATNFDWYFPKFAYRHTSNEVKSWFKQTKLKIIHFQEIESGFSVSGKK
;
A
#
# COMPACT_ATOMS: atom_id res chain seq x y z
N MET A 1 -47.46 0.91 -15.69
CA MET A 1 -46.60 2.09 -15.53
C MET A 1 -45.23 1.62 -15.05
N GLN A 2 -44.32 1.30 -16.00
CA GLN A 2 -42.98 0.86 -15.70
C GLN A 2 -42.12 2.06 -15.33
N ILE A 3 -41.68 2.13 -14.07
CA ILE A 3 -40.72 3.15 -13.62
C ILE A 3 -39.35 2.70 -14.14
N PHE A 4 -38.89 3.34 -15.22
CA PHE A 4 -37.48 3.27 -15.66
C PHE A 4 -36.62 3.96 -14.60
N ILE A 5 -35.99 3.17 -13.71
CA ILE A 5 -34.91 3.66 -12.86
C ILE A 5 -33.72 3.93 -13.80
N CYS A 6 -33.60 5.18 -14.22
CA CYS A 6 -32.39 5.67 -14.90
C CYS A 6 -31.21 5.59 -13.92
N ILE A 7 -30.44 4.50 -13.95
CA ILE A 7 -29.17 4.41 -13.25
C ILE A 7 -28.25 5.40 -13.96
N LEU A 8 -28.23 6.64 -13.50
CA LEU A 8 -27.22 7.61 -13.85
C LEU A 8 -25.86 6.98 -13.51
N LYS A 9 -25.11 6.56 -14.54
CA LYS A 9 -23.70 6.19 -14.41
C LYS A 9 -22.95 7.42 -13.90
N THR A 10 -22.87 7.56 -12.58
CA THR A 10 -22.11 8.63 -11.93
C THR A 10 -20.66 8.50 -12.39
N LYS A 11 -20.13 9.51 -13.07
CA LYS A 11 -18.76 9.51 -13.59
C LYS A 11 -17.80 9.72 -12.43
N ASN A 12 -16.75 8.91 -12.34
CA ASN A 12 -15.67 9.13 -11.38
C ASN A 12 -14.88 10.39 -11.77
N THR A 13 -15.03 11.45 -11.00
CA THR A 13 -14.57 12.79 -11.35
C THR A 13 -13.69 13.37 -10.26
N LEU A 14 -12.80 14.29 -10.63
CA LEU A 14 -12.08 15.11 -9.67
C LEU A 14 -13.06 16.05 -9.00
N LYS A 15 -13.08 16.07 -7.68
CA LYS A 15 -13.81 17.08 -6.90
C LYS A 15 -13.02 18.37 -6.91
N ALA A 16 -13.61 19.46 -7.42
CA ALA A 16 -12.94 20.74 -7.64
C ALA A 16 -12.29 21.31 -6.37
N ASN A 17 -12.88 21.07 -5.20
CA ASN A 17 -12.34 21.52 -3.90
C ASN A 17 -10.98 20.90 -3.54
N LEU A 18 -10.54 19.79 -4.18
CA LEU A 18 -9.22 19.21 -3.94
C LEU A 18 -8.09 20.23 -4.11
N VAL A 19 -8.23 21.19 -5.04
CA VAL A 19 -7.22 22.22 -5.33
C VAL A 19 -6.84 23.03 -4.09
N ASN A 20 -7.76 23.20 -3.13
CA ASN A 20 -7.54 23.95 -1.90
C ASN A 20 -6.58 23.26 -0.92
N TYR A 21 -6.41 21.95 -1.04
CA TYR A 21 -5.66 21.11 -0.10
C TYR A 21 -4.26 20.73 -0.61
N ILE A 22 -4.04 20.81 -1.93
CA ILE A 22 -2.81 20.35 -2.56
C ILE A 22 -1.91 21.51 -3.01
N VAL A 23 -0.61 21.22 -3.08
CA VAL A 23 0.42 22.15 -3.58
C VAL A 23 1.25 21.47 -4.66
N CYS A 24 1.86 22.27 -5.53
CA CYS A 24 2.77 21.76 -6.55
C CYS A 24 3.90 20.93 -5.90
N PRO A 25 4.09 19.66 -6.29
CA PRO A 25 5.16 18.83 -5.70
C PRO A 25 6.55 19.38 -6.03
N LYS A 26 6.73 20.11 -7.14
CA LYS A 26 8.03 20.71 -7.54
C LYS A 26 8.39 21.97 -6.73
N CYS A 27 7.46 22.93 -6.64
CA CYS A 27 7.77 24.24 -6.08
C CYS A 27 6.92 24.66 -4.87
N LYS A 28 6.00 23.79 -4.42
CA LYS A 28 5.11 23.99 -3.27
C LYS A 28 4.14 25.18 -3.40
N SER A 29 4.03 25.81 -4.57
CA SER A 29 3.04 26.85 -4.81
C SER A 29 1.64 26.28 -5.01
N LYS A 30 0.63 27.14 -4.89
CA LYS A 30 -0.79 26.79 -5.09
C LYS A 30 -1.06 26.41 -6.55
N PHE A 31 -2.06 25.58 -6.74
CA PHE A 31 -2.60 25.25 -8.05
C PHE A 31 -3.80 26.11 -8.41
N HIS A 32 -3.98 26.33 -9.71
CA HIS A 32 -5.27 26.65 -10.33
C HIS A 32 -5.66 25.53 -11.29
N LEU A 33 -6.94 25.35 -11.45
CA LEU A 33 -7.53 24.30 -12.27
C LEU A 33 -7.88 24.86 -13.64
N LYS A 34 -7.40 24.21 -14.71
CA LYS A 34 -7.84 24.45 -16.08
C LYS A 34 -8.54 23.20 -16.58
N SER A 35 -9.87 23.26 -16.75
CA SER A 35 -10.68 22.15 -17.27
C SER A 35 -11.44 22.57 -18.52
N GLU A 36 -11.75 21.59 -19.37
CA GLU A 36 -12.55 21.79 -20.59
C GLU A 36 -14.05 22.04 -20.31
N LYS A 37 -14.49 21.73 -19.08
CA LYS A 37 -15.88 21.93 -18.63
C LYS A 37 -15.91 22.55 -17.24
N GLN A 38 -16.68 23.61 -17.07
CA GLN A 38 -16.95 24.26 -15.77
C GLN A 38 -17.97 23.49 -14.92
N GLN A 39 -17.81 22.21 -14.70
CA GLN A 39 -18.68 21.42 -13.84
C GLN A 39 -17.89 20.92 -12.62
N ASN A 40 -18.59 20.72 -11.51
CA ASN A 40 -18.01 20.21 -10.24
C ASN A 40 -17.28 18.86 -10.39
N ASP A 41 -17.45 18.20 -11.53
CA ASP A 41 -17.02 16.85 -11.84
C ASP A 41 -16.07 16.82 -13.04
N ILE A 42 -14.77 16.91 -12.78
CA ILE A 42 -13.74 17.05 -13.82
C ILE A 42 -13.13 15.69 -14.16
N GLN A 43 -13.37 15.22 -15.38
CA GLN A 43 -12.79 14.00 -15.93
C GLN A 43 -11.39 14.22 -16.52
N LYS A 44 -11.23 15.34 -17.25
CA LYS A 44 -10.01 15.74 -17.95
C LYS A 44 -9.72 17.20 -17.70
N GLY A 45 -8.46 17.54 -17.61
CA GLY A 45 -8.01 18.90 -17.38
C GLY A 45 -6.55 18.96 -16.97
N SER A 46 -6.15 20.06 -16.38
CA SER A 46 -4.79 20.25 -15.85
C SER A 46 -4.80 21.08 -14.58
N LEU A 47 -3.92 20.71 -13.66
CA LEU A 47 -3.50 21.56 -12.55
C LEU A 47 -2.27 22.34 -12.97
N ILE A 48 -2.32 23.66 -12.87
CA ILE A 48 -1.20 24.54 -13.23
C ILE A 48 -0.84 25.35 -11.99
N CYS A 49 0.44 25.40 -11.63
CA CYS A 49 0.90 26.20 -10.50
C CYS A 49 1.39 27.59 -10.93
N SER A 50 1.58 28.51 -9.98
CA SER A 50 2.06 29.89 -10.25
C SER A 50 3.43 29.96 -10.94
N LYS A 51 4.22 28.86 -10.92
CA LYS A 51 5.47 28.72 -11.70
C LYS A 51 5.29 27.92 -13.00
N ASN A 52 4.06 27.84 -13.52
CA ASN A 52 3.69 27.19 -14.77
C ASN A 52 4.00 25.68 -14.86
N HIS A 53 4.26 24.99 -13.74
CA HIS A 53 4.31 23.53 -13.79
C HIS A 53 2.91 22.99 -14.01
N LYS A 54 2.74 22.16 -15.06
CA LYS A 54 1.48 21.61 -15.50
C LYS A 54 1.41 20.12 -15.20
N PHE A 55 0.29 19.67 -14.61
CA PHE A 55 0.03 18.27 -14.27
C PHE A 55 -1.35 17.87 -14.83
N PRO A 56 -1.45 16.80 -15.61
CA PRO A 56 -2.71 16.38 -16.22
C PRO A 56 -3.66 15.76 -15.19
N ILE A 57 -4.96 15.90 -15.44
CA ILE A 57 -6.03 15.14 -14.80
C ILE A 57 -6.49 14.09 -15.78
N ILE A 58 -6.42 12.81 -15.40
CA ILE A 58 -6.75 11.65 -16.23
C ILE A 58 -7.80 10.84 -15.50
N ASN A 59 -8.98 10.64 -16.10
CA ASN A 59 -10.10 9.90 -15.50
C ASN A 59 -10.46 10.39 -14.08
N GLY A 60 -10.44 11.72 -13.89
CA GLY A 60 -10.75 12.34 -12.61
C GLY A 60 -9.63 12.29 -11.56
N VAL A 61 -8.45 11.76 -11.89
CA VAL A 61 -7.31 11.64 -10.98
C VAL A 61 -6.18 12.58 -11.45
N PRO A 62 -5.71 13.53 -10.62
CA PRO A 62 -4.54 14.34 -10.95
C PRO A 62 -3.27 13.52 -10.86
N ARG A 63 -2.42 13.61 -11.90
CA ARG A 63 -1.13 12.92 -11.98
C ARG A 63 -0.02 13.86 -11.53
N LEU A 64 0.39 13.74 -10.27
CA LEU A 64 1.36 14.63 -9.60
C LEU A 64 2.74 13.97 -9.40
N VAL A 65 3.06 12.94 -10.17
CA VAL A 65 4.39 12.31 -10.21
C VAL A 65 5.32 13.19 -11.04
N ILE A 66 6.52 13.53 -10.51
CA ILE A 66 7.44 14.50 -11.14
C ILE A 66 8.51 13.80 -11.98
N ASP A 67 9.24 12.86 -11.41
CA ASP A 67 10.41 12.26 -12.00
C ASP A 67 10.28 10.75 -12.10
N LYS A 68 10.72 10.25 -13.25
CA LYS A 68 10.80 8.85 -13.55
C LYS A 68 12.27 8.42 -13.50
N GLU A 69 12.77 8.12 -12.28
CA GLU A 69 14.01 7.35 -12.18
C GLU A 69 13.77 5.94 -12.70
N LYS A 70 14.61 5.42 -13.59
CA LYS A 70 14.46 4.11 -14.27
C LYS A 70 14.14 2.94 -13.33
N ASN A 71 14.77 2.88 -12.16
CA ASN A 71 14.51 1.84 -11.16
C ASN A 71 13.18 2.01 -10.43
N PHE A 72 12.70 3.25 -10.26
CA PHE A 72 11.39 3.55 -9.69
C PHE A 72 10.28 3.22 -10.70
N GLU A 73 10.50 3.52 -11.99
CA GLU A 73 9.58 3.13 -13.07
C GLU A 73 9.34 1.63 -13.10
N LYS A 74 10.36 0.80 -12.86
CA LYS A 74 10.17 -0.66 -12.80
C LYS A 74 9.31 -1.09 -11.63
N THR A 75 9.49 -0.49 -10.45
CA THR A 75 8.64 -0.77 -9.28
C THR A 75 7.21 -0.29 -9.51
N GLU A 76 7.02 0.94 -10.03
CA GLU A 76 5.71 1.49 -10.39
C GLU A 76 5.00 0.62 -11.42
N SER A 77 5.71 0.20 -12.48
CA SER A 77 5.21 -0.69 -13.52
C SER A 77 4.80 -2.05 -12.95
N ALA A 78 5.60 -2.62 -12.04
CA ALA A 78 5.26 -3.89 -11.39
C ALA A 78 3.94 -3.81 -10.63
N PHE A 79 3.73 -2.73 -9.87
CA PHE A 79 2.46 -2.52 -9.16
C PHE A 79 1.31 -2.18 -10.12
N SER A 80 1.54 -1.38 -11.15
CA SER A 80 0.53 -1.12 -12.19
C SER A 80 0.06 -2.41 -12.85
N SER A 81 0.99 -3.30 -13.21
CA SER A 81 0.71 -4.62 -13.77
C SER A 81 -0.03 -5.52 -12.77
N LYS A 82 0.47 -5.62 -11.52
CA LYS A 82 -0.21 -6.35 -10.46
C LYS A 82 -1.68 -5.96 -10.35
N TRP A 83 -1.96 -4.69 -10.26
CA TRP A 83 -3.32 -4.20 -10.07
C TRP A 83 -4.18 -4.35 -11.34
N LYS A 84 -3.62 -4.18 -12.54
CA LYS A 84 -4.30 -4.47 -13.80
C LYS A 84 -4.77 -5.93 -13.87
N ASN A 85 -3.93 -6.87 -13.48
CA ASN A 85 -4.20 -8.30 -13.57
C ASN A 85 -5.06 -8.84 -12.40
N PHE A 86 -4.98 -8.25 -11.21
CA PHE A 86 -5.54 -8.81 -9.99
C PHE A 86 -6.57 -7.94 -9.25
N ASN A 87 -6.86 -6.69 -9.68
CA ASN A 87 -7.77 -5.79 -8.95
C ASN A 87 -9.12 -6.43 -8.60
N LYS A 88 -9.71 -7.22 -9.52
CA LYS A 88 -11.00 -7.90 -9.26
C LYS A 88 -10.92 -8.87 -8.09
N SER A 89 -9.80 -9.59 -7.92
CA SER A 89 -9.61 -10.50 -6.78
C SER A 89 -9.47 -9.74 -5.46
N TYR A 90 -8.81 -8.59 -5.46
CA TYR A 90 -8.67 -7.74 -4.28
C TYR A 90 -9.97 -7.06 -3.86
N HIS A 91 -10.90 -6.90 -4.77
CA HIS A 91 -12.24 -6.39 -4.51
C HIS A 91 -13.27 -7.48 -4.17
N ASN A 92 -12.88 -8.76 -4.19
CA ASN A 92 -13.73 -9.84 -3.71
C ASN A 92 -14.07 -9.63 -2.23
N LYS A 93 -15.35 -9.77 -1.85
CA LYS A 93 -15.83 -9.50 -0.49
C LYS A 93 -15.05 -10.28 0.58
N ARG A 94 -14.84 -11.60 0.37
CA ARG A 94 -14.12 -12.45 1.32
C ARG A 94 -12.67 -11.97 1.54
N TRP A 95 -11.99 -11.57 0.46
CA TRP A 95 -10.64 -11.04 0.54
C TRP A 95 -10.60 -9.67 1.20
N TYR A 96 -11.52 -8.78 0.84
CA TYR A 96 -11.67 -7.45 1.43
C TYR A 96 -11.87 -7.53 2.96
N ASP A 97 -12.78 -8.42 3.42
CA ASP A 97 -13.05 -8.60 4.84
C ASP A 97 -11.85 -9.22 5.58
N LYS A 98 -11.14 -10.18 4.94
CA LYS A 98 -9.91 -10.78 5.49
C LYS A 98 -8.79 -9.74 5.63
N GLN A 99 -8.59 -8.88 4.63
CA GLN A 99 -7.60 -7.81 4.69
C GLN A 99 -7.93 -6.80 5.79
N ARG A 100 -9.21 -6.40 5.91
CA ARG A 100 -9.64 -5.48 6.95
C ARG A 100 -9.43 -6.08 8.35
N LYS A 101 -9.81 -7.33 8.57
CA LYS A 101 -9.59 -8.04 9.83
C LYS A 101 -8.10 -8.07 10.17
N TRP A 102 -7.26 -8.48 9.23
CA TRP A 102 -5.81 -8.53 9.41
C TRP A 102 -5.20 -7.14 9.69
N PHE A 103 -5.69 -6.09 9.04
CA PHE A 103 -5.31 -4.70 9.32
C PHE A 103 -5.65 -4.30 10.76
N LEU A 104 -6.88 -4.57 11.19
CA LEU A 104 -7.34 -4.22 12.54
C LEU A 104 -6.54 -4.94 13.63
N GLU A 105 -6.27 -6.23 13.45
CA GLU A 105 -5.50 -7.05 14.37
C GLU A 105 -4.06 -6.54 14.49
N ARG A 106 -3.32 -6.42 13.39
CA ARG A 106 -1.90 -6.09 13.41
C ARG A 106 -1.57 -4.64 13.76
N PHE A 107 -2.51 -3.73 13.64
CA PHE A 107 -2.35 -2.34 14.14
C PHE A 107 -2.98 -2.12 15.52
N GLY A 108 -3.41 -3.18 16.18
CA GLY A 108 -3.92 -3.11 17.56
C GLY A 108 -5.28 -2.45 17.71
N TRP A 109 -6.03 -2.28 16.62
CA TRP A 109 -7.38 -1.72 16.68
C TRP A 109 -8.36 -2.71 17.31
N GLY A 110 -8.15 -4.02 17.11
CA GLY A 110 -9.04 -5.09 17.54
C GLY A 110 -10.31 -5.17 16.70
N ASP A 111 -11.09 -4.12 16.68
CA ASP A 111 -12.33 -4.03 15.91
C ASP A 111 -12.47 -2.71 15.12
N LEU A 112 -13.48 -2.68 14.25
CA LEU A 112 -13.74 -1.54 13.37
C LEU A 112 -14.26 -0.32 14.15
N SER A 113 -14.92 -0.50 15.29
CA SER A 113 -15.51 0.60 16.05
C SER A 113 -14.42 1.46 16.68
N LYS A 114 -13.37 0.84 17.21
CA LYS A 114 -12.22 1.57 17.77
C LYS A 114 -11.51 2.40 16.70
N LEU A 115 -11.30 1.81 15.50
CA LEU A 115 -10.73 2.56 14.37
C LEU A 115 -11.64 3.74 14.00
N LYS A 116 -12.95 3.53 13.86
CA LYS A 116 -13.92 4.60 13.55
C LYS A 116 -13.90 5.70 14.60
N ASN A 117 -13.93 5.36 15.87
CA ASN A 117 -13.89 6.34 16.97
C ASN A 117 -12.61 7.19 16.95
N PHE A 118 -11.48 6.61 16.54
CA PHE A 118 -10.26 7.37 16.31
C PHE A 118 -10.37 8.28 15.09
N LEU A 119 -10.85 7.75 13.95
CA LEU A 119 -10.98 8.50 12.69
C LEU A 119 -11.98 9.67 12.81
N ASN A 120 -13.02 9.55 13.66
CA ASN A 120 -13.96 10.63 13.94
C ASN A 120 -13.32 11.90 14.55
N LYS A 121 -12.10 11.78 15.06
CA LYS A 121 -11.29 12.89 15.59
C LYS A 121 -10.29 13.45 14.58
N CYS A 122 -10.32 12.96 13.34
CA CYS A 122 -9.37 13.32 12.28
C CYS A 122 -10.07 14.15 11.20
N ASP A 123 -9.63 15.36 10.95
CA ASP A 123 -10.10 16.17 9.80
C ASP A 123 -9.50 15.67 8.48
N TYR A 124 -8.18 15.37 8.49
CA TYR A 124 -7.40 15.02 7.31
C TYR A 124 -6.63 13.72 7.52
N ILE A 125 -6.86 12.77 6.63
CA ILE A 125 -6.27 11.42 6.66
C ILE A 125 -5.51 11.19 5.35
N LEU A 126 -4.30 10.65 5.43
CA LEU A 126 -3.53 10.21 4.27
C LEU A 126 -3.42 8.68 4.25
N ASP A 127 -3.88 8.09 3.15
CA ASP A 127 -3.60 6.70 2.79
C ASP A 127 -2.46 6.70 1.75
N ALA A 128 -1.24 6.49 2.23
CA ALA A 128 -0.01 6.61 1.44
C ALA A 128 0.39 5.25 0.84
N GLY A 129 0.09 5.06 -0.44
CA GLY A 129 0.18 3.80 -1.16
C GLY A 129 -1.14 3.03 -1.11
N THR A 130 -2.22 3.68 -1.53
CA THR A 130 -3.61 3.16 -1.40
C THR A 130 -3.89 1.91 -2.22
N GLY A 131 -3.07 1.61 -3.25
CA GLY A 131 -3.30 0.50 -4.16
C GLY A 131 -4.69 0.59 -4.79
N VAL A 132 -5.55 -0.41 -4.57
CA VAL A 132 -6.93 -0.45 -5.08
C VAL A 132 -7.95 0.26 -4.18
N GLY A 133 -7.52 1.01 -3.15
CA GLY A 133 -8.35 1.91 -2.37
C GLY A 133 -9.13 1.27 -1.21
N ASN A 134 -8.83 0.02 -0.84
CA ASN A 134 -9.58 -0.64 0.23
C ASN A 134 -9.41 0.06 1.59
N SER A 135 -8.17 0.44 1.95
CA SER A 135 -7.87 1.19 3.17
C SER A 135 -8.51 2.59 3.17
N ALA A 136 -8.42 3.32 2.06
CA ALA A 136 -9.09 4.60 1.90
C ALA A 136 -10.61 4.49 2.15
N HIS A 137 -11.23 3.40 1.66
CA HIS A 137 -12.65 3.13 1.93
C HIS A 137 -12.93 2.85 3.42
N TRP A 138 -12.05 2.13 4.14
CA TRP A 138 -12.24 1.96 5.60
C TRP A 138 -12.12 3.28 6.34
N PHE A 139 -11.20 4.14 5.92
CA PHE A 139 -10.95 5.44 6.55
C PHE A 139 -12.04 6.48 6.25
N SER A 140 -12.80 6.33 5.17
CA SER A 140 -13.88 7.25 4.80
C SER A 140 -15.19 7.08 5.58
N SER A 141 -15.20 6.22 6.60
CA SER A 141 -16.39 5.92 7.40
C SER A 141 -16.96 7.13 8.16
N ASN A 142 -16.13 8.13 8.48
CA ASN A 142 -16.58 9.45 8.96
C ASN A 142 -16.71 10.41 7.77
N LYS A 143 -17.90 10.96 7.57
CA LYS A 143 -18.21 11.88 6.45
C LYS A 143 -17.53 13.25 6.60
N ASP A 144 -17.20 13.66 7.81
CA ASP A 144 -16.58 14.95 8.11
C ASP A 144 -15.04 14.92 7.92
N SER A 145 -14.44 13.73 7.89
CA SER A 145 -13.02 13.56 7.60
C SER A 145 -12.77 13.52 6.09
N LEU A 146 -11.73 14.21 5.60
CA LEU A 146 -11.27 14.08 4.23
C LEU A 146 -10.14 13.06 4.15
N VAL A 147 -10.29 12.07 3.28
CA VAL A 147 -9.30 11.03 3.00
C VAL A 147 -8.59 11.33 1.69
N PHE A 148 -7.29 11.52 1.75
CA PHE A 148 -6.42 11.66 0.58
C PHE A 148 -5.74 10.32 0.34
N ALA A 149 -6.08 9.67 -0.75
CA ALA A 149 -5.60 8.35 -1.13
C ALA A 149 -4.61 8.48 -2.28
N ILE A 150 -3.34 8.23 -2.03
CA ILE A 150 -2.29 8.38 -3.03
C ILE A 150 -1.63 7.06 -3.39
N ASP A 151 -1.25 6.92 -4.64
CA ASP A 151 -0.38 5.85 -5.13
C ASP A 151 0.46 6.38 -6.30
N ALA A 152 1.71 5.93 -6.42
CA ALA A 152 2.55 6.31 -7.54
C ALA A 152 2.18 5.55 -8.82
N SER A 153 1.66 4.33 -8.67
CA SER A 153 1.26 3.46 -9.77
C SER A 153 -0.13 3.79 -10.33
N GLU A 154 -0.50 3.17 -11.42
CA GLU A 154 -1.82 3.30 -12.04
C GLU A 154 -2.95 2.63 -11.23
N SER A 155 -2.63 1.96 -10.12
CA SER A 155 -3.61 1.35 -9.22
C SER A 155 -4.68 2.34 -8.76
N VAL A 156 -4.28 3.60 -8.56
CA VAL A 156 -5.16 4.69 -8.12
C VAL A 156 -6.35 4.91 -9.06
N TYR A 157 -6.22 4.61 -10.36
CA TYR A 157 -7.34 4.70 -11.30
C TYR A 157 -8.39 3.60 -11.06
N PHE A 158 -7.95 2.39 -10.67
CA PHE A 158 -8.86 1.32 -10.26
C PHE A 158 -9.55 1.66 -8.94
N ALA A 159 -8.82 2.26 -7.99
CA ALA A 159 -9.36 2.75 -6.74
C ALA A 159 -10.42 3.84 -6.97
N ASN A 160 -10.10 4.85 -7.79
CA ASN A 160 -11.04 5.92 -8.16
C ASN A 160 -12.28 5.37 -8.89
N LYS A 161 -12.10 4.43 -9.81
CA LYS A 161 -13.23 3.78 -10.50
C LYS A 161 -14.19 3.10 -9.54
N LYS A 162 -13.69 2.53 -8.45
CA LYS A 162 -14.51 1.81 -7.47
C LYS A 162 -15.09 2.71 -6.37
N TYR A 163 -14.29 3.62 -5.84
CA TYR A 163 -14.63 4.40 -4.65
C TYR A 163 -14.70 5.91 -4.88
N GLY A 164 -14.44 6.40 -6.08
CA GLY A 164 -14.41 7.83 -6.39
C GLY A 164 -15.74 8.56 -6.17
N GLN A 165 -16.86 7.83 -6.09
CA GLN A 165 -18.18 8.36 -5.77
C GLN A 165 -18.34 8.74 -4.29
N ILE A 166 -17.47 8.24 -3.41
CA ILE A 166 -17.54 8.53 -1.98
C ILE A 166 -17.11 9.99 -1.77
N PRO A 167 -17.97 10.87 -1.21
CA PRO A 167 -17.77 12.32 -1.25
C PRO A 167 -16.48 12.80 -0.58
N ASN A 168 -16.02 12.11 0.45
CA ASN A 168 -14.88 12.49 1.28
C ASN A 168 -13.58 11.76 0.95
N ILE A 169 -13.49 11.03 -0.19
CA ILE A 169 -12.23 10.46 -0.67
C ILE A 169 -11.72 11.25 -1.88
N HIS A 170 -10.44 11.62 -1.85
CA HIS A 170 -9.71 12.22 -2.96
C HIS A 170 -8.60 11.29 -3.41
N PHE A 171 -8.66 10.82 -4.66
CA PHE A 171 -7.61 9.97 -5.25
C PHE A 171 -6.61 10.80 -6.05
N LEU A 172 -5.30 10.57 -5.84
CA LEU A 172 -4.21 11.25 -6.55
C LEU A 172 -3.12 10.25 -6.95
N GLN A 173 -2.61 10.36 -8.16
CA GLN A 173 -1.37 9.69 -8.53
C GLN A 173 -0.20 10.55 -8.05
N ALA A 174 0.47 10.14 -6.98
CA ALA A 174 1.53 10.92 -6.34
C ALA A 174 2.57 10.02 -5.66
N ASP A 175 3.80 10.54 -5.56
CA ASP A 175 4.92 9.87 -4.94
C ASP A 175 5.06 10.28 -3.47
N ILE A 176 5.19 9.29 -2.59
CA ILE A 176 5.43 9.49 -1.14
C ILE A 176 6.70 10.34 -0.90
N ARG A 177 7.69 10.26 -1.79
CA ARG A 177 8.93 11.01 -1.69
C ARG A 177 8.74 12.51 -1.91
N GLN A 178 7.68 12.90 -2.63
CA GLN A 178 7.40 14.29 -3.04
C GLN A 178 5.91 14.64 -2.89
N LEU A 179 5.39 14.48 -1.68
CA LEU A 179 3.97 14.68 -1.38
C LEU A 179 3.46 16.07 -1.82
N PRO A 180 2.30 16.12 -2.49
CA PRO A 180 1.70 17.37 -2.93
C PRO A 180 0.86 18.04 -1.82
N PHE A 181 1.34 18.06 -0.59
CA PHE A 181 0.65 18.62 0.56
C PHE A 181 1.59 19.55 1.36
N LYS A 182 1.00 20.41 2.18
CA LYS A 182 1.73 21.23 3.13
C LYS A 182 2.27 20.37 4.27
N LYS A 183 3.36 20.80 4.93
CA LYS A 183 3.82 20.19 6.18
C LYS A 183 2.78 20.37 7.28
N ASN A 184 2.78 19.49 8.29
CA ASN A 184 1.87 19.53 9.45
C ASN A 184 0.38 19.59 9.05
N PHE A 185 -0.03 18.77 8.08
CA PHE A 185 -1.36 18.81 7.50
C PHE A 185 -2.28 17.67 7.98
N PHE A 186 -1.76 16.45 8.16
CA PHE A 186 -2.56 15.27 8.45
C PHE A 186 -2.68 14.97 9.95
N ASN A 187 -3.89 14.61 10.40
CA ASN A 187 -4.12 14.04 11.73
C ASN A 187 -3.70 12.57 11.79
N PHE A 188 -3.92 11.84 10.68
CA PHE A 188 -3.54 10.44 10.57
C PHE A 188 -2.88 10.16 9.21
N ILE A 189 -1.77 9.44 9.23
CA ILE A 189 -1.10 8.92 8.04
C ILE A 189 -1.01 7.40 8.18
N CYS A 190 -1.48 6.67 7.18
CA CYS A 190 -1.29 5.22 7.08
C CYS A 190 -0.46 4.90 5.84
N SER A 191 0.57 4.08 6.00
CA SER A 191 1.34 3.54 4.87
C SER A 191 1.55 2.04 5.08
N ASP A 192 0.59 1.28 4.55
CA ASP A 192 0.47 -0.13 4.80
C ASP A 192 1.02 -0.95 3.62
N GLN A 193 2.10 -1.70 3.86
CA GLN A 193 2.76 -2.56 2.85
C GLN A 193 3.32 -1.77 1.65
N VAL A 194 3.89 -0.60 1.89
CA VAL A 194 4.34 0.33 0.82
C VAL A 194 5.80 0.74 0.96
N LEU A 195 6.22 1.24 2.12
CA LEU A 195 7.49 1.94 2.29
C LEU A 195 8.71 1.11 1.88
N HIS A 196 8.67 -0.20 2.10
CA HIS A 196 9.74 -1.13 1.72
C HIS A 196 9.87 -1.35 0.21
N HIS A 197 8.92 -0.81 -0.58
CA HIS A 197 8.97 -0.76 -2.04
C HIS A 197 9.41 0.62 -2.59
N THR A 198 9.81 1.54 -1.72
CA THR A 198 10.43 2.81 -2.13
C THR A 198 11.95 2.66 -2.24
N LYS A 199 12.62 3.61 -2.91
CA LYS A 199 14.08 3.61 -3.08
C LYS A 199 14.85 3.59 -1.75
N ASP A 200 14.30 4.25 -0.73
CA ASP A 200 14.81 4.27 0.64
C ASP A 200 13.62 4.34 1.61
N THR A 201 13.44 3.24 2.34
CA THR A 201 12.33 3.07 3.26
C THR A 201 12.32 4.11 4.38
N LYS A 202 13.49 4.35 4.97
CA LYS A 202 13.67 5.32 6.08
C LYS A 202 13.41 6.75 5.61
N THR A 203 14.01 7.16 4.50
CA THR A 203 13.81 8.50 3.96
C THR A 203 12.34 8.75 3.60
N SER A 204 11.66 7.75 3.03
CA SER A 204 10.23 7.83 2.74
C SER A 204 9.39 7.96 4.00
N PHE A 205 9.70 7.20 5.05
CA PHE A 205 9.07 7.33 6.36
C PHE A 205 9.27 8.73 6.96
N VAL A 206 10.52 9.21 7.01
CA VAL A 206 10.85 10.55 7.52
C VAL A 206 10.10 11.64 6.75
N ASN A 207 9.96 11.47 5.43
CA ASN A 207 9.20 12.43 4.62
C ASN A 207 7.71 12.47 5.01
N LEU A 208 7.08 11.32 5.21
CA LEU A 208 5.69 11.24 5.67
C LEU A 208 5.50 11.98 7.01
N THR A 209 6.42 11.80 7.96
CA THR A 209 6.30 12.42 9.30
C THR A 209 6.35 13.95 9.29
N LYS A 210 6.97 14.57 8.27
CA LYS A 210 6.95 16.04 8.09
C LYS A 210 5.54 16.59 7.83
N HIS A 211 4.66 15.77 7.28
CA HIS A 211 3.28 16.14 6.95
C HIS A 211 2.30 15.86 8.08
N LEU A 212 2.75 15.21 9.16
CA LEU A 212 1.93 14.89 10.32
C LEU A 212 1.77 16.13 11.21
N LYS A 213 0.53 16.47 11.60
CA LYS A 213 0.22 17.53 12.60
C LYS A 213 0.84 17.21 13.97
N LYS A 214 0.99 18.21 14.83
CA LYS A 214 1.21 18.00 16.26
C LYS A 214 0.07 17.13 16.81
N ASN A 215 0.39 16.16 17.64
CA ASN A 215 -0.53 15.15 18.16
C ASN A 215 -1.12 14.19 17.12
N GLY A 216 -0.69 14.29 15.86
CA GLY A 216 -1.09 13.35 14.82
C GLY A 216 -0.43 11.98 14.98
N MET A 217 -1.00 10.97 14.33
CA MET A 217 -0.54 9.58 14.38
C MET A 217 -0.14 9.08 12.99
N ILE A 218 0.94 8.32 12.93
CA ILE A 218 1.33 7.56 11.74
C ILE A 218 1.34 6.07 12.04
N SER A 219 0.77 5.27 11.13
CA SER A 219 0.81 3.81 11.16
C SER A 219 1.51 3.29 9.91
N ILE A 220 2.52 2.43 10.07
CA ILE A 220 3.26 1.84 8.96
C ILE A 220 3.35 0.32 9.10
N TYR A 221 3.41 -0.36 7.95
CA TYR A 221 3.84 -1.76 7.89
C TYR A 221 5.03 -1.89 6.95
N VAL A 222 6.08 -2.57 7.42
CA VAL A 222 7.28 -2.86 6.61
C VAL A 222 7.71 -4.32 6.77
N TYR A 223 8.38 -4.86 5.75
CA TYR A 223 8.86 -6.25 5.77
C TYR A 223 9.98 -6.46 6.79
N LYS A 224 9.93 -7.63 7.45
CA LYS A 224 10.92 -8.10 8.42
C LYS A 224 11.98 -8.94 7.72
N LYS A 225 13.26 -8.78 8.11
CA LYS A 225 14.35 -9.71 7.77
C LYS A 225 14.07 -11.09 8.33
N LYS A 226 14.23 -12.10 7.49
CA LYS A 226 14.05 -13.52 7.81
C LYS A 226 15.33 -14.16 8.35
N GLY A 227 15.34 -15.48 8.45
CA GLY A 227 16.56 -16.26 8.68
C GLY A 227 17.52 -16.19 7.47
N PRO A 228 18.81 -16.47 7.67
CA PRO A 228 19.84 -16.26 6.65
C PRO A 228 19.59 -17.07 5.36
N ILE A 229 19.11 -18.30 5.46
CA ILE A 229 18.83 -19.13 4.28
C ILE A 229 17.71 -18.47 3.43
N ARG A 230 16.66 -18.00 4.08
CA ARG A 230 15.54 -17.35 3.41
C ARG A 230 15.96 -16.02 2.78
N GLU A 231 16.77 -15.21 3.46
CA GLU A 231 17.29 -13.96 2.89
C GLU A 231 18.17 -14.26 1.66
N PHE A 232 19.07 -15.24 1.75
CA PHE A 232 19.92 -15.66 0.64
C PHE A 232 19.10 -16.13 -0.58
N SER A 233 18.15 -17.05 -0.38
CA SER A 233 17.31 -17.55 -1.48
C SER A 233 16.43 -16.46 -2.09
N ASP A 234 15.86 -15.59 -1.27
CA ASP A 234 15.06 -14.46 -1.76
C ASP A 234 15.90 -13.47 -2.57
N ASP A 235 17.10 -13.11 -2.11
CA ASP A 235 18.00 -12.19 -2.80
C ASP A 235 18.49 -12.76 -4.12
N TYR A 236 18.95 -14.00 -4.13
CA TYR A 236 19.42 -14.70 -5.33
C TYR A 236 18.31 -14.77 -6.41
N ILE A 237 17.12 -15.23 -6.03
CA ILE A 237 16.00 -15.33 -6.99
C ILE A 237 15.57 -13.94 -7.46
N ARG A 238 15.53 -12.96 -6.58
CA ARG A 238 15.13 -11.58 -6.94
C ARG A 238 16.14 -10.94 -7.89
N GLU A 239 17.43 -11.19 -7.73
CA GLU A 239 18.45 -10.69 -8.64
C GLU A 239 18.16 -11.12 -10.09
N ILE A 240 17.67 -12.33 -10.29
CA ILE A 240 17.26 -12.85 -11.59
C ILE A 240 15.92 -12.22 -12.00
N MET A 241 14.88 -12.39 -11.19
CA MET A 241 13.49 -12.06 -11.55
C MET A 241 13.24 -10.57 -11.78
N VAL A 242 13.94 -9.68 -11.08
CA VAL A 242 13.81 -8.24 -11.32
C VAL A 242 14.35 -7.81 -12.69
N ASN A 243 15.13 -8.63 -13.37
CA ASN A 243 15.66 -8.37 -14.71
C ASN A 243 14.85 -9.04 -15.82
N GLU A 244 13.98 -9.97 -15.46
CA GLU A 244 13.08 -10.66 -16.39
C GLU A 244 11.91 -9.79 -16.85
N SER A 245 11.23 -10.24 -17.91
CA SER A 245 9.98 -9.63 -18.37
C SER A 245 8.83 -9.88 -17.37
N GLU A 246 7.81 -9.04 -17.44
CA GLU A 246 6.57 -9.23 -16.66
C GLU A 246 5.97 -10.62 -16.86
N LYS A 247 5.95 -11.11 -18.11
CA LYS A 247 5.39 -12.43 -18.49
C LYS A 247 6.14 -13.56 -17.80
N GLU A 248 7.47 -13.53 -17.81
CA GLU A 248 8.33 -14.53 -17.19
C GLU A 248 8.18 -14.51 -15.68
N CYS A 249 8.19 -13.33 -15.07
CA CYS A 249 7.96 -13.19 -13.64
C CYS A 249 6.55 -13.64 -13.21
N MET A 250 5.54 -13.40 -14.04
CA MET A 250 4.18 -13.90 -13.81
C MET A 250 4.12 -15.43 -13.87
N GLN A 251 4.79 -16.05 -14.87
CA GLN A 251 4.89 -17.50 -14.99
C GLN A 251 5.64 -18.11 -13.80
N PHE A 252 6.77 -17.52 -13.41
CA PHE A 252 7.53 -17.93 -12.24
C PHE A 252 6.67 -17.85 -10.95
N SER A 253 5.95 -16.75 -10.77
CA SER A 253 5.06 -16.55 -9.61
C SER A 253 3.92 -17.59 -9.56
N LYS A 254 3.41 -18.01 -10.74
CA LYS A 254 2.45 -19.12 -10.87
C LYS A 254 3.08 -20.44 -10.45
N SER A 255 4.32 -20.72 -10.89
CA SER A 255 5.07 -21.94 -10.50
C SER A 255 5.31 -21.98 -8.99
N MET A 256 5.68 -20.84 -8.37
CA MET A 256 5.82 -20.74 -6.91
C MET A 256 4.51 -20.98 -6.16
N ALA A 257 3.39 -20.50 -6.68
CA ALA A 257 2.07 -20.78 -6.09
C ALA A 257 1.69 -22.27 -6.22
N ILE A 258 2.04 -22.91 -7.35
CA ILE A 258 1.83 -24.37 -7.56
C ILE A 258 2.71 -25.18 -6.59
N LEU A 259 3.98 -24.81 -6.45
CA LEU A 259 4.89 -25.44 -5.48
C LEU A 259 4.33 -25.34 -4.06
N GLY A 260 3.93 -24.14 -3.63
CA GLY A 260 3.33 -23.92 -2.32
C GLY A 260 2.06 -24.76 -2.09
N ARG A 261 1.21 -24.89 -3.14
CA ARG A 261 0.03 -25.78 -3.11
C ARG A 261 0.41 -27.26 -2.99
N SER A 262 1.42 -27.70 -3.73
CA SER A 262 1.87 -29.09 -3.68
C SER A 262 2.45 -29.44 -2.31
N LEU A 263 3.25 -28.56 -1.71
CA LEU A 263 3.75 -28.71 -0.35
C LEU A 263 2.61 -28.74 0.68
N SER A 264 1.59 -27.90 0.51
CA SER A 264 0.41 -27.87 1.41
C SER A 264 -0.40 -29.19 1.36
N LYS A 265 -0.40 -29.89 0.22
CA LYS A 265 -1.06 -31.19 0.06
C LYS A 265 -0.39 -32.33 0.83
N ILE A 266 0.88 -32.19 1.20
CA ILE A 266 1.58 -33.17 2.04
C ILE A 266 0.84 -33.35 3.37
N ASN A 267 0.23 -32.27 3.87
CA ASN A 267 -0.58 -32.26 5.10
C ASN A 267 0.10 -32.93 6.30
N LYS A 268 1.42 -32.76 6.41
CA LYS A 268 2.22 -33.26 7.52
C LYS A 268 2.84 -32.11 8.29
N LYS A 269 3.20 -32.40 9.52
CA LYS A 269 3.94 -31.47 10.39
C LYS A 269 5.37 -31.94 10.54
N ILE A 270 6.29 -31.00 10.71
CA ILE A 270 7.68 -31.22 11.08
C ILE A 270 7.89 -30.68 12.49
N THR A 271 8.53 -31.46 13.35
CA THR A 271 8.92 -31.02 14.69
C THR A 271 10.39 -30.71 14.72
N ILE A 272 10.74 -29.53 15.16
CA ILE A 272 12.10 -29.06 15.42
C ILE A 272 12.28 -29.15 16.93
N PRO A 273 13.13 -30.06 17.44
CA PRO A 273 13.21 -30.34 18.87
C PRO A 273 13.87 -29.21 19.66
N GLU A 274 14.82 -28.48 19.03
CA GLU A 274 15.56 -27.39 19.66
C GLU A 274 15.74 -26.19 18.72
N ASP A 275 15.99 -25.00 19.27
CA ASP A 275 16.28 -23.80 18.51
C ASP A 275 17.55 -23.96 17.67
N ILE A 276 17.55 -23.46 16.43
CA ILE A 276 18.74 -23.34 15.59
C ILE A 276 19.06 -21.85 15.42
N PRO A 277 19.78 -21.25 16.40
CA PRO A 277 19.98 -19.78 16.46
C PRO A 277 20.65 -19.19 15.24
N SER A 278 21.65 -19.88 14.66
CA SER A 278 22.38 -19.47 13.44
C SER A 278 21.46 -19.32 12.23
N LEU A 279 20.39 -20.11 12.16
CA LEU A 279 19.38 -20.06 11.09
C LEU A 279 18.14 -19.24 11.48
N LYS A 280 18.04 -18.79 12.73
CA LYS A 280 16.84 -18.16 13.32
C LYS A 280 15.58 -19.04 13.23
N ILE A 281 15.75 -20.34 13.26
CA ILE A 281 14.68 -21.33 13.31
C ILE A 281 14.42 -21.63 14.78
N LYS A 282 13.15 -21.47 15.20
CA LYS A 282 12.73 -21.81 16.56
C LYS A 282 12.29 -23.25 16.66
N SER A 283 12.49 -23.85 17.83
CA SER A 283 11.88 -25.12 18.19
C SER A 283 10.35 -25.02 18.12
N GLY A 284 9.70 -26.14 17.83
CA GLY A 284 8.24 -26.20 17.71
C GLY A 284 7.77 -27.12 16.60
N THR A 285 6.47 -27.25 16.46
CA THR A 285 5.83 -28.07 15.42
C THR A 285 5.18 -27.18 14.38
N TYR A 286 5.56 -27.36 13.12
CA TYR A 286 5.20 -26.54 12.00
C TYR A 286 4.51 -27.35 10.91
N ASP A 287 3.56 -26.75 10.21
CA ASP A 287 3.11 -27.25 8.92
C ASP A 287 4.30 -27.20 7.91
N VAL A 288 4.49 -28.28 7.13
CA VAL A 288 5.65 -28.41 6.23
C VAL A 288 5.72 -27.23 5.22
N GLN A 289 4.58 -26.87 4.61
CA GLN A 289 4.55 -25.76 3.66
C GLN A 289 4.93 -24.43 4.32
N ARG A 290 4.43 -24.18 5.54
CA ARG A 290 4.75 -22.96 6.31
C ARG A 290 6.20 -22.94 6.77
N PHE A 291 6.74 -24.10 7.17
CA PHE A 291 8.15 -24.21 7.55
C PHE A 291 9.09 -23.86 6.39
N ILE A 292 8.83 -24.45 5.19
CA ILE A 292 9.59 -24.14 3.98
C ILE A 292 9.41 -22.67 3.58
N TYR A 293 8.17 -22.19 3.58
CA TYR A 293 7.84 -20.81 3.22
C TYR A 293 8.54 -19.78 4.10
N TRP A 294 8.62 -19.98 5.40
CA TRP A 294 9.20 -18.98 6.30
C TRP A 294 10.73 -19.05 6.38
N ASN A 295 11.31 -20.22 6.21
CA ASN A 295 12.73 -20.43 6.49
C ASN A 295 13.60 -20.62 5.25
N PHE A 296 13.05 -21.04 4.11
CA PHE A 296 13.83 -21.43 2.95
C PHE A 296 13.46 -20.72 1.65
N LEU A 297 12.20 -20.70 1.26
CA LEU A 297 11.78 -20.26 -0.08
C LEU A 297 10.41 -19.61 -0.09
N LYS A 298 10.29 -18.44 -0.71
CA LYS A 298 8.99 -17.79 -0.94
C LYS A 298 8.15 -18.55 -1.98
N CYS A 299 7.34 -19.47 -1.48
CA CYS A 299 6.32 -20.19 -2.25
C CYS A 299 4.95 -20.03 -1.57
N TRP A 300 4.42 -18.80 -1.60
CA TRP A 300 3.20 -18.48 -0.86
C TRP A 300 1.98 -19.19 -1.43
N TRP A 301 1.24 -19.83 -0.54
CA TRP A 301 -0.02 -20.49 -0.82
C TRP A 301 -0.98 -20.37 0.38
N SER A 302 -2.28 -20.30 0.10
CA SER A 302 -3.33 -20.45 1.12
C SER A 302 -4.60 -21.03 0.48
N ASN A 303 -5.22 -21.99 1.14
CA ASN A 303 -6.51 -22.57 0.73
C ASN A 303 -7.68 -21.59 0.92
N ASP A 304 -7.49 -20.54 1.74
CA ASP A 304 -8.53 -19.57 2.07
C ASP A 304 -8.75 -18.50 1.01
N VAL A 305 -7.93 -18.47 -0.03
CA VAL A 305 -7.98 -17.43 -1.06
C VAL A 305 -7.97 -18.04 -2.46
N PRO A 306 -8.50 -17.32 -3.48
CA PRO A 306 -8.42 -17.76 -4.86
C PRO A 306 -6.96 -18.00 -5.31
N PHE A 307 -6.73 -18.96 -6.19
CA PHE A 307 -5.40 -19.26 -6.73
C PHE A 307 -4.69 -18.02 -7.31
N LYS A 308 -5.43 -17.16 -8.01
CA LYS A 308 -4.91 -15.89 -8.54
C LYS A 308 -4.30 -15.01 -7.46
N GLN A 309 -4.85 -15.05 -6.23
CA GLN A 309 -4.30 -14.27 -5.12
C GLN A 309 -2.96 -14.82 -4.64
N SER A 310 -2.77 -16.15 -4.68
CA SER A 310 -1.47 -16.76 -4.39
C SER A 310 -0.41 -16.37 -5.41
N ILE A 311 -0.78 -16.30 -6.69
CA ILE A 311 0.11 -15.80 -7.77
C ILE A 311 0.47 -14.33 -7.49
N ALA A 312 -0.51 -13.48 -7.24
CA ALA A 312 -0.30 -12.06 -6.98
C ALA A 312 0.66 -11.80 -5.80
N THR A 313 0.56 -12.62 -4.73
CA THR A 313 1.42 -12.49 -3.55
C THR A 313 2.88 -12.92 -3.82
N ASN A 314 3.10 -13.90 -4.69
CA ASN A 314 4.45 -14.27 -5.12
C ASN A 314 5.01 -13.23 -6.11
N PHE A 315 4.20 -12.74 -7.06
CA PHE A 315 4.59 -11.71 -8.00
C PHE A 315 5.01 -10.41 -7.31
N ASP A 316 4.26 -9.98 -6.31
CA ASP A 316 4.52 -8.81 -5.46
C ASP A 316 5.86 -8.86 -4.70
N TRP A 317 6.36 -10.06 -4.48
CA TRP A 317 7.65 -10.29 -3.84
C TRP A 317 8.83 -10.28 -4.82
N TYR A 318 8.66 -10.92 -5.96
CA TYR A 318 9.78 -11.18 -6.86
C TYR A 318 10.00 -10.10 -7.93
N PHE A 319 8.93 -9.45 -8.43
CA PHE A 319 9.03 -8.57 -9.58
C PHE A 319 9.41 -7.11 -9.25
N PRO A 320 8.91 -6.45 -8.19
CA PRO A 320 9.28 -5.07 -7.88
C PRO A 320 10.78 -4.93 -7.64
N LYS A 321 11.42 -3.91 -8.21
CA LYS A 321 12.86 -3.68 -8.04
C LYS A 321 13.23 -3.51 -6.57
N PHE A 322 12.40 -2.79 -5.80
CA PHE A 322 12.61 -2.56 -4.38
C PHE A 322 11.70 -3.45 -3.53
N ALA A 323 12.27 -4.18 -2.59
CA ALA A 323 11.58 -4.96 -1.56
C ALA A 323 12.50 -5.12 -0.35
N TYR A 324 12.73 -4.00 0.36
CA TYR A 324 13.62 -3.96 1.50
C TYR A 324 13.02 -4.68 2.72
N ARG A 325 13.88 -5.30 3.50
CA ARG A 325 13.53 -5.99 4.73
C ARG A 325 14.33 -5.38 5.88
N HIS A 326 13.71 -5.23 7.02
CA HIS A 326 14.24 -4.47 8.14
C HIS A 326 14.31 -5.30 9.42
N THR A 327 15.15 -4.85 10.35
CA THR A 327 15.17 -5.34 11.74
C THR A 327 14.27 -4.49 12.62
N SER A 328 13.86 -5.04 13.75
CA SER A 328 13.09 -4.30 14.78
C SER A 328 13.82 -3.03 15.23
N ASN A 329 15.15 -3.13 15.45
CA ASN A 329 15.96 -2.00 15.90
C ASN A 329 16.03 -0.87 14.85
N GLU A 330 16.18 -1.21 13.56
CA GLU A 330 16.13 -0.23 12.48
C GLU A 330 14.80 0.54 12.51
N VAL A 331 13.67 -0.17 12.54
CA VAL A 331 12.35 0.47 12.54
C VAL A 331 12.14 1.34 13.77
N LYS A 332 12.47 0.85 14.98
CA LYS A 332 12.39 1.63 16.21
C LYS A 332 13.27 2.89 16.17
N SER A 333 14.45 2.79 15.54
CA SER A 333 15.37 3.93 15.39
C SER A 333 14.78 5.05 14.55
N TRP A 334 13.96 4.74 13.52
CA TRP A 334 13.31 5.76 12.69
C TRP A 334 12.31 6.59 13.48
N PHE A 335 11.52 5.95 14.36
CA PHE A 335 10.58 6.65 15.24
C PHE A 335 11.31 7.53 16.25
N LYS A 336 12.39 7.01 16.87
CA LYS A 336 13.25 7.78 17.77
C LYS A 336 13.84 9.04 17.10
N GLN A 337 14.41 8.89 15.90
CA GLN A 337 15.02 9.99 15.14
C GLN A 337 13.99 11.05 14.71
N THR A 338 12.75 10.67 14.45
CA THR A 338 11.66 11.58 14.10
C THR A 338 10.91 12.12 15.31
N LYS A 339 11.37 11.79 16.53
CA LYS A 339 10.75 12.18 17.82
C LYS A 339 9.29 11.73 17.95
N LEU A 340 8.95 10.60 17.34
CA LEU A 340 7.62 10.00 17.47
C LEU A 340 7.62 9.01 18.63
N LYS A 341 6.63 9.13 19.53
CA LYS A 341 6.39 8.14 20.57
C LYS A 341 5.70 6.93 19.97
N ILE A 342 6.35 5.77 19.99
CA ILE A 342 5.71 4.50 19.59
C ILE A 342 4.59 4.20 20.58
N ILE A 343 3.37 4.00 20.06
CA ILE A 343 2.17 3.66 20.83
C ILE A 343 1.66 2.24 20.56
N HIS A 344 2.12 1.65 19.45
CA HIS A 344 1.86 0.27 19.09
C HIS A 344 3.05 -0.28 18.31
N PHE A 345 3.48 -1.49 18.64
CA PHE A 345 4.53 -2.22 17.93
C PHE A 345 4.18 -3.70 17.93
N GLN A 346 3.87 -4.23 16.77
CA GLN A 346 3.62 -5.65 16.59
C GLN A 346 4.60 -6.22 15.56
N GLU A 347 5.31 -7.23 15.97
CA GLU A 347 6.16 -8.06 15.13
C GLU A 347 5.42 -9.35 14.78
N ILE A 348 5.28 -9.62 13.51
CA ILE A 348 4.76 -10.87 12.97
C ILE A 348 5.78 -11.49 12.04
N GLU A 349 5.57 -12.71 11.58
CA GLU A 349 6.53 -13.41 10.70
C GLU A 349 6.82 -12.63 9.42
N SER A 350 5.83 -11.92 8.88
CA SER A 350 5.98 -11.19 7.60
C SER A 350 6.58 -9.78 7.76
N GLY A 351 6.40 -9.11 8.90
CA GLY A 351 6.81 -7.72 9.02
C GLY A 351 6.54 -7.09 10.39
N PHE A 352 6.68 -5.78 10.44
CA PHE A 352 6.42 -4.94 11.60
C PHE A 352 5.25 -4.00 11.31
N SER A 353 4.24 -4.01 12.17
CA SER A 353 3.18 -3.01 12.19
C SER A 353 3.44 -2.06 13.36
N VAL A 354 3.66 -0.79 13.04
CA VAL A 354 4.08 0.18 14.05
C VAL A 354 3.23 1.44 13.93
N SER A 355 2.71 1.91 15.06
CA SER A 355 2.04 3.20 15.14
C SER A 355 2.79 4.12 16.11
N GLY A 356 2.96 5.38 15.71
CA GLY A 356 3.61 6.40 16.52
C GLY A 356 2.87 7.73 16.50
N LYS A 357 2.97 8.47 17.59
CA LYS A 357 2.34 9.79 17.80
C LYS A 357 3.39 10.87 17.83
N LYS A 358 3.12 11.99 17.14
CA LYS A 358 3.97 13.20 17.12
C LYS A 358 3.72 14.08 18.32
#